data_6cd988fd4b78ee43b8fbe0786df8a3cc
#
_entry.id   6cd988fd4b78ee43b8fbe0786df8a3cc
#
_cell.length_a   1.000
_cell.length_b   1.000
_cell.length_c   1.000
_cell.angle_alpha   90.00
_cell.angle_beta   90.00
_cell.angle_gamma   90.00
#
_symmetry.space_group_name_H-M   'P 1'
#
loop_
_entity.id
_entity.type
_entity.pdbx_description
1 polymer ?
#
loop_
_entity_poly.entity_id
_entity_poly.type
_entity_poly.pdbx_seq_one_letter_code
_entity_poly.pdbx_strand_id
1 'polypeptide(L)'
;MSKICALQLPTQPLSEARLDYYLKICADENARLVVLGEYVLNSFFKELASMPKSLRKEQSERKKEALFAMAKKYDLNIIAPIINLKGKEIFKSLAKFSQTQVKLYDQQILMPYAHWNEAKFFSNASEELNLPIFTYDKFKVGVMFGFEAHFDVCWAYMSAKKVDIVLVPTACTFFSQARWEELLKVRAFTNNVYVLRVNRVGSHKSEDEQWSFYGDSMLISPFGEVKNRLGKNEEMMIDELSKKELSEARNTWGFMQIEAKFKR
;
A
#
# COMPACT_ATOMS: atom_id res chain seq x y z
N MET A 1 -5.67 21.75 3.20
CA MET A 1 -5.99 20.63 2.29
C MET A 1 -5.18 19.43 2.74
N SER A 2 -5.74 18.22 2.61
CA SER A 2 -5.07 17.00 3.08
C SER A 2 -4.13 16.50 1.99
N LYS A 3 -2.82 16.57 2.23
CA LYS A 3 -1.80 16.07 1.29
C LYS A 3 -1.43 14.64 1.60
N ILE A 4 -1.19 13.84 0.55
CA ILE A 4 -0.76 12.45 0.61
C ILE A 4 0.48 12.27 -0.27
N CYS A 5 1.38 11.39 0.16
CA CYS A 5 2.60 11.09 -0.58
C CYS A 5 2.69 9.61 -0.96
N ALA A 6 3.03 9.34 -2.21
CA ALA A 6 3.48 8.03 -2.69
C ALA A 6 5.01 8.03 -2.83
N LEU A 7 5.66 7.07 -2.17
CA LEU A 7 7.10 6.83 -2.34
C LEU A 7 7.31 5.57 -3.18
N GLN A 8 7.63 5.77 -4.45
CA GLN A 8 7.96 4.71 -5.40
C GLN A 8 9.46 4.40 -5.33
N LEU A 9 9.82 3.43 -4.49
CA LEU A 9 11.22 3.13 -4.17
C LEU A 9 11.58 1.67 -4.51
N PRO A 10 12.86 1.36 -4.75
CA PRO A 10 13.35 -0.02 -4.72
C PRO A 10 13.42 -0.53 -3.27
N THR A 11 13.75 -1.81 -3.11
CA THR A 11 14.10 -2.33 -1.77
C THR A 11 15.20 -1.48 -1.15
N GLN A 12 14.94 -0.97 0.05
CA GLN A 12 15.85 -0.07 0.73
C GLN A 12 16.96 -0.84 1.47
N PRO A 13 18.22 -0.39 1.34
CA PRO A 13 19.32 -0.95 2.13
C PRO A 13 19.10 -0.74 3.62
N LEU A 14 19.94 -1.31 4.47
CA LEU A 14 19.84 -1.10 5.92
C LEU A 14 20.10 0.36 6.33
N SER A 15 20.83 1.13 5.52
CA SER A 15 21.00 2.58 5.74
C SER A 15 19.65 3.30 5.68
N GLU A 16 19.46 4.22 6.60
CA GLU A 16 18.22 4.98 6.76
C GLU A 16 18.21 6.31 6.01
N ALA A 17 19.39 6.76 5.54
CA ALA A 17 19.58 8.11 5.01
C ALA A 17 18.64 8.46 3.85
N ARG A 18 18.37 7.49 2.96
CA ARG A 18 17.46 7.71 1.82
C ARG A 18 16.00 7.87 2.25
N LEU A 19 15.53 7.04 3.18
CA LEU A 19 14.18 7.16 3.73
C LEU A 19 14.03 8.46 4.53
N ASP A 20 15.01 8.80 5.36
CA ASP A 20 15.02 10.05 6.13
C ASP A 20 14.93 11.28 5.21
N TYR A 21 15.67 11.28 4.10
CA TYR A 21 15.61 12.33 3.09
C TYR A 21 14.22 12.52 2.50
N TYR A 22 13.57 11.43 2.02
CA TYR A 22 12.24 11.52 1.44
C TYR A 22 11.17 11.90 2.48
N LEU A 23 11.25 11.33 3.69
CA LEU A 23 10.29 11.62 4.74
C LEU A 23 10.41 13.07 5.26
N LYS A 24 11.64 13.62 5.25
CA LYS A 24 11.85 15.05 5.52
C LYS A 24 11.13 15.91 4.49
N ILE A 25 11.27 15.63 3.19
CA ILE A 25 10.57 16.37 2.14
C ILE A 25 9.04 16.27 2.33
N CYS A 26 8.51 15.08 2.64
CA CYS A 26 7.08 14.93 2.92
C CYS A 26 6.62 15.85 4.07
N ALA A 27 7.42 15.94 5.13
CA ALA A 27 7.12 16.81 6.26
C ALA A 27 7.18 18.30 5.90
N ASP A 28 8.24 18.71 5.19
CA ASP A 28 8.42 20.11 4.74
C ASP A 28 7.27 20.55 3.81
N GLU A 29 6.75 19.65 2.98
CA GLU A 29 5.59 19.87 2.09
C GLU A 29 4.22 19.68 2.79
N ASN A 30 4.19 19.37 4.07
CA ASN A 30 2.98 19.04 4.84
C ASN A 30 2.19 17.83 4.31
N ALA A 31 2.84 16.88 3.63
CA ALA A 31 2.25 15.61 3.23
C ALA A 31 2.36 14.58 4.37
N ARG A 32 1.39 14.62 5.29
CA ARG A 32 1.44 13.86 6.56
C ARG A 32 1.02 12.40 6.45
N LEU A 33 0.52 11.94 5.31
CA LEU A 33 0.23 10.54 5.02
C LEU A 33 1.14 10.06 3.90
N VAL A 34 2.05 9.15 4.22
CA VAL A 34 3.07 8.63 3.31
C VAL A 34 2.84 7.14 3.09
N VAL A 35 2.89 6.69 1.84
CA VAL A 35 2.64 5.29 1.46
C VAL A 35 3.83 4.74 0.68
N LEU A 36 4.29 3.55 1.07
CA LEU A 36 5.34 2.78 0.40
C LEU A 36 4.75 1.56 -0.30
N GLY A 37 5.39 1.11 -1.38
CA GLY A 37 5.05 -0.14 -2.06
C GLY A 37 5.43 -1.40 -1.28
N GLU A 38 4.99 -2.55 -1.77
CA GLU A 38 5.36 -3.85 -1.20
C GLU A 38 6.86 -4.15 -1.42
N TYR A 39 7.49 -4.82 -0.46
CA TYR A 39 8.91 -5.20 -0.51
C TYR A 39 9.90 -4.02 -0.69
N VAL A 40 9.52 -2.83 -0.24
CA VAL A 40 10.43 -1.69 -0.13
C VAL A 40 11.29 -1.79 1.13
N LEU A 41 10.71 -2.19 2.25
CA LEU A 41 11.41 -2.29 3.53
C LEU A 41 12.15 -3.62 3.71
N ASN A 42 11.70 -4.66 3.05
CA ASN A 42 12.28 -6.00 3.11
C ASN A 42 12.62 -6.50 1.71
N SER A 43 13.55 -7.42 1.62
CA SER A 43 13.83 -8.15 0.39
C SER A 43 12.57 -8.83 -0.16
N PHE A 44 12.57 -9.09 -1.46
CA PHE A 44 11.50 -9.83 -2.11
C PHE A 44 11.37 -11.24 -1.51
N PHE A 45 10.16 -11.79 -1.42
CA PHE A 45 9.92 -13.04 -0.67
C PHE A 45 10.76 -14.23 -1.16
N LYS A 46 11.11 -14.29 -2.44
CA LYS A 46 12.00 -15.32 -2.98
C LYS A 46 13.43 -15.21 -2.43
N GLU A 47 13.93 -14.01 -2.25
CA GLU A 47 15.21 -13.76 -1.55
C GLU A 47 15.10 -14.09 -0.06
N LEU A 48 13.98 -13.71 0.54
CA LEU A 48 13.72 -14.03 1.95
C LEU A 48 13.68 -15.54 2.20
N ALA A 49 13.21 -16.34 1.25
CA ALA A 49 13.15 -17.80 1.40
C ALA A 49 14.52 -18.45 1.59
N SER A 50 15.55 -17.91 0.93
CA SER A 50 16.96 -18.37 1.07
C SER A 50 17.72 -17.69 2.20
N MET A 51 17.20 -16.60 2.79
CA MET A 51 17.86 -15.82 3.83
C MET A 51 17.77 -16.50 5.20
N PRO A 52 18.84 -16.52 6.02
CA PRO A 52 18.78 -17.00 7.39
C PRO A 52 17.71 -16.27 8.22
N LYS A 53 17.04 -17.01 9.11
CA LYS A 53 15.93 -16.48 9.92
C LYS A 53 16.36 -15.29 10.78
N SER A 54 17.57 -15.36 11.38
CA SER A 54 18.12 -14.26 12.18
C SER A 54 18.23 -12.97 11.38
N LEU A 55 18.73 -13.06 10.13
CA LEU A 55 18.90 -11.90 9.26
C LEU A 55 17.54 -11.33 8.80
N ARG A 56 16.55 -12.20 8.51
CA ARG A 56 15.17 -11.75 8.23
C ARG A 56 14.59 -10.94 9.39
N LYS A 57 14.78 -11.47 10.62
CA LYS A 57 14.30 -10.82 11.84
C LYS A 57 14.99 -9.47 12.04
N GLU A 58 16.32 -9.46 11.98
CA GLU A 58 17.10 -8.23 12.13
C GLU A 58 16.69 -7.16 11.12
N GLN A 59 16.59 -7.52 9.83
CA GLN A 59 16.16 -6.58 8.78
C GLN A 59 14.80 -5.97 9.12
N SER A 60 13.82 -6.80 9.50
CA SER A 60 12.45 -6.34 9.77
C SER A 60 12.37 -5.46 11.02
N GLU A 61 13.04 -5.84 12.09
CA GLU A 61 13.01 -5.08 13.34
C GLU A 61 13.72 -3.75 13.22
N ARG A 62 14.91 -3.71 12.62
CA ARG A 62 15.63 -2.44 12.37
C ARG A 62 14.81 -1.47 11.51
N LYS A 63 14.18 -1.97 10.42
CA LYS A 63 13.32 -1.13 9.58
C LYS A 63 12.08 -0.62 10.32
N LYS A 64 11.47 -1.45 11.15
CA LYS A 64 10.32 -1.05 11.96
C LYS A 64 10.70 0.03 12.98
N GLU A 65 11.81 -0.13 13.69
CA GLU A 65 12.30 0.85 14.64
C GLU A 65 12.67 2.19 13.96
N ALA A 66 13.39 2.12 12.85
CA ALA A 66 13.79 3.30 12.08
C ALA A 66 12.58 4.10 11.58
N LEU A 67 11.59 3.43 10.97
CA LEU A 67 10.39 4.11 10.49
C LEU A 67 9.55 4.68 11.62
N PHE A 68 9.49 4.00 12.76
CA PHE A 68 8.80 4.54 13.93
C PHE A 68 9.48 5.81 14.46
N ALA A 69 10.81 5.80 14.56
CA ALA A 69 11.58 6.98 14.94
C ALA A 69 11.36 8.14 13.96
N MET A 70 11.36 7.88 12.64
CA MET A 70 11.10 8.89 11.62
C MET A 70 9.65 9.40 11.64
N ALA A 71 8.67 8.53 11.87
CA ALA A 71 7.27 8.94 12.01
C ALA A 71 7.09 9.91 13.18
N LYS A 72 7.79 9.67 14.30
CA LYS A 72 7.83 10.61 15.45
C LYS A 72 8.55 11.90 15.11
N LYS A 73 9.74 11.81 14.52
CA LYS A 73 10.61 12.95 14.19
C LYS A 73 9.92 13.95 13.27
N TYR A 74 9.17 13.47 12.29
CA TYR A 74 8.57 14.28 11.23
C TYR A 74 7.04 14.45 11.35
N ASP A 75 6.43 13.93 12.40
CA ASP A 75 4.98 13.94 12.61
C ASP A 75 4.21 13.36 11.40
N LEU A 76 4.58 12.14 10.98
CA LEU A 76 4.02 11.47 9.82
C LEU A 76 3.19 10.24 10.20
N ASN A 77 2.17 9.96 9.39
CA ASN A 77 1.56 8.65 9.28
C ASN A 77 2.18 7.93 8.08
N ILE A 78 2.92 6.84 8.34
CA ILE A 78 3.59 6.06 7.30
C ILE A 78 2.89 4.72 7.16
N ILE A 79 2.47 4.38 5.95
CA ILE A 79 1.84 3.12 5.59
C ILE A 79 2.86 2.31 4.77
N ALA A 80 3.31 1.20 5.31
CA ALA A 80 4.33 0.40 4.66
C ALA A 80 4.12 -1.09 4.86
N PRO A 81 4.09 -1.89 3.79
CA PRO A 81 4.24 -3.34 3.88
C PRO A 81 5.56 -3.74 4.53
N ILE A 82 5.50 -4.69 5.46
CA ILE A 82 6.66 -5.20 6.19
C ILE A 82 6.51 -6.70 6.43
N ILE A 83 7.64 -7.37 6.54
CA ILE A 83 7.68 -8.76 6.97
C ILE A 83 7.77 -8.80 8.50
N ASN A 84 6.81 -9.46 9.12
CA ASN A 84 6.73 -9.57 10.58
C ASN A 84 6.97 -11.02 11.02
N LEU A 85 7.86 -11.22 11.99
CA LEU A 85 8.18 -12.54 12.51
C LEU A 85 7.59 -12.71 13.92
N LYS A 86 6.77 -13.75 14.10
CA LYS A 86 6.18 -14.13 15.38
C LYS A 86 6.64 -15.57 15.73
N GLY A 87 7.60 -15.71 16.61
CA GLY A 87 8.17 -17.04 16.94
C GLY A 87 8.84 -17.68 15.71
N LYS A 88 8.29 -18.80 15.22
CA LYS A 88 8.78 -19.51 14.03
C LYS A 88 8.10 -19.07 12.74
N GLU A 89 7.01 -18.36 12.85
CA GLU A 89 6.14 -17.98 11.75
C GLU A 89 6.54 -16.62 11.14
N ILE A 90 6.25 -16.47 9.85
CA ILE A 90 6.55 -15.29 9.06
C ILE A 90 5.25 -14.76 8.47
N PHE A 91 4.97 -13.49 8.69
CA PHE A 91 3.77 -12.84 8.20
C PHE A 91 4.11 -11.70 7.26
N LYS A 92 3.33 -11.56 6.19
CA LYS A 92 3.30 -10.36 5.38
C LYS A 92 2.27 -9.41 5.97
N SER A 93 2.73 -8.29 6.49
CA SER A 93 1.88 -7.37 7.26
C SER A 93 1.99 -5.96 6.69
N LEU A 94 0.93 -5.18 6.86
CA LEU A 94 0.95 -3.75 6.72
C LEU A 94 1.29 -3.13 8.06
N ALA A 95 2.30 -2.28 8.12
CA ALA A 95 2.59 -1.44 9.28
C ALA A 95 2.05 -0.03 9.06
N LYS A 96 1.25 0.44 10.00
CA LYS A 96 0.89 1.85 10.13
C LYS A 96 1.71 2.45 11.27
N PHE A 97 2.67 3.28 10.91
CA PHE A 97 3.45 4.07 11.86
C PHE A 97 2.79 5.42 12.06
N SER A 98 2.75 5.87 13.30
CA SER A 98 2.32 7.20 13.67
C SER A 98 3.27 7.76 14.72
N GLN A 99 3.06 8.99 15.16
CA GLN A 99 3.85 9.63 16.19
C GLN A 99 3.90 8.84 17.52
N THR A 100 2.84 8.08 17.83
CA THR A 100 2.66 7.44 19.15
C THR A 100 2.72 5.91 19.11
N GLN A 101 2.49 5.27 17.97
CA GLN A 101 2.35 3.81 17.91
C GLN A 101 2.62 3.23 16.53
N VAL A 102 2.91 1.94 16.51
CA VAL A 102 2.93 1.11 15.32
C VAL A 102 1.79 0.09 15.41
N LYS A 103 0.93 0.05 14.40
CA LYS A 103 -0.11 -0.98 14.27
C LYS A 103 0.23 -1.89 13.11
N LEU A 104 0.10 -3.19 13.30
CA LEU A 104 0.34 -4.22 12.28
C LEU A 104 -0.98 -4.89 11.90
N TYR A 105 -1.16 -5.11 10.61
CA TYR A 105 -2.32 -5.78 10.02
C TYR A 105 -1.82 -6.82 9.02
N ASP A 106 -2.06 -8.09 9.28
CA ASP A 106 -1.60 -9.16 8.41
C ASP A 106 -2.44 -9.19 7.12
N GLN A 107 -1.79 -9.36 5.96
CA GLN A 107 -2.48 -9.49 4.67
C GLN A 107 -3.48 -10.65 4.75
N GLN A 108 -4.69 -10.44 4.22
CA GLN A 108 -5.79 -11.41 4.38
C GLN A 108 -5.81 -12.44 3.25
N ILE A 109 -5.46 -12.04 2.03
CA ILE A 109 -5.48 -12.89 0.84
C ILE A 109 -4.08 -12.90 0.21
N LEU A 110 -3.34 -13.99 0.40
CA LEU A 110 -2.02 -14.21 -0.16
C LEU A 110 -2.07 -14.75 -1.58
N MET A 111 -1.06 -14.43 -2.39
CA MET A 111 -0.94 -14.87 -3.77
C MET A 111 -0.50 -16.35 -3.85
N PRO A 112 -1.29 -17.24 -4.49
CA PRO A 112 -1.00 -18.68 -4.54
C PRO A 112 -0.45 -19.15 -5.90
N TYR A 113 0.08 -18.24 -6.75
CA TYR A 113 0.51 -18.60 -8.09
C TYR A 113 1.76 -19.48 -8.08
N ALA A 114 1.89 -20.41 -9.04
CA ALA A 114 3.04 -21.30 -9.13
C ALA A 114 4.39 -20.52 -9.18
N HIS A 115 4.42 -19.44 -9.95
CA HIS A 115 5.60 -18.58 -10.08
C HIS A 115 5.73 -17.52 -8.98
N TRP A 116 4.65 -17.26 -8.23
CA TRP A 116 4.60 -16.30 -7.13
C TRP A 116 3.73 -16.82 -5.99
N ASN A 117 4.27 -17.74 -5.19
CA ASN A 117 3.51 -18.42 -4.16
C ASN A 117 3.81 -17.87 -2.76
N GLU A 118 3.21 -16.75 -2.43
CA GLU A 118 3.27 -16.16 -1.08
C GLU A 118 2.53 -17.01 -0.06
N ALA A 119 1.42 -17.64 -0.46
CA ALA A 119 0.61 -18.47 0.43
C ALA A 119 1.37 -19.69 0.96
N LYS A 120 2.37 -20.18 0.23
CA LYS A 120 3.24 -21.25 0.71
C LYS A 120 4.36 -20.77 1.65
N PHE A 121 4.73 -19.49 1.55
CA PHE A 121 5.85 -18.92 2.29
C PHE A 121 5.43 -18.22 3.58
N PHE A 122 4.32 -17.49 3.56
CA PHE A 122 3.82 -16.75 4.73
C PHE A 122 2.78 -17.55 5.51
N SER A 123 2.74 -17.32 6.82
CA SER A 123 1.82 -17.99 7.76
C SER A 123 0.50 -17.22 7.94
N ASN A 124 0.21 -16.23 7.06
CA ASN A 124 -1.02 -15.47 7.16
C ASN A 124 -2.23 -16.39 6.95
N ALA A 125 -3.15 -16.36 7.90
CA ALA A 125 -4.44 -17.04 7.82
C ALA A 125 -5.50 -16.12 8.43
N SER A 126 -6.67 -16.04 7.79
CA SER A 126 -7.79 -15.28 8.31
C SER A 126 -9.08 -16.01 7.99
N GLU A 127 -9.96 -16.14 8.98
CA GLU A 127 -11.30 -16.68 8.82
C GLU A 127 -12.30 -15.60 8.42
N GLU A 128 -12.03 -14.35 8.82
CA GLU A 128 -12.88 -13.20 8.52
C GLU A 128 -12.07 -12.06 7.91
N LEU A 129 -12.66 -11.37 6.94
CA LEU A 129 -12.04 -10.22 6.30
C LEU A 129 -12.01 -9.03 7.27
N ASN A 130 -10.79 -8.56 7.58
CA ASN A 130 -10.54 -7.43 8.46
C ASN A 130 -9.46 -6.51 7.89
N LEU A 131 -9.81 -5.72 6.88
CA LEU A 131 -8.88 -4.80 6.24
C LEU A 131 -8.65 -3.55 7.09
N PRO A 132 -7.42 -2.99 7.09
CA PRO A 132 -7.09 -1.81 7.88
C PRO A 132 -7.90 -0.58 7.47
N ILE A 133 -8.53 0.05 8.47
CA ILE A 133 -9.25 1.30 8.29
C ILE A 133 -8.88 2.27 9.42
N PHE A 134 -8.62 3.53 9.06
CA PHE A 134 -8.33 4.59 10.01
C PHE A 134 -8.76 5.97 9.46
N THR A 135 -8.68 6.98 10.29
CA THR A 135 -8.95 8.37 9.89
C THR A 135 -7.63 9.12 9.70
N TYR A 136 -7.54 9.87 8.62
CA TYR A 136 -6.50 10.85 8.36
C TYR A 136 -7.15 12.18 7.99
N ASP A 137 -6.94 13.21 8.81
CA ASP A 137 -7.71 14.46 8.72
C ASP A 137 -9.23 14.17 8.68
N LYS A 138 -9.85 14.59 7.58
CA LYS A 138 -11.29 14.41 7.30
C LYS A 138 -11.59 13.14 6.52
N PHE A 139 -10.56 12.38 6.08
CA PHE A 139 -10.73 11.22 5.21
C PHE A 139 -10.72 9.93 6.00
N LYS A 140 -11.64 9.05 5.67
CA LYS A 140 -11.61 7.67 6.09
C LYS A 140 -10.77 6.87 5.11
N VAL A 141 -9.66 6.36 5.56
CA VAL A 141 -8.64 5.68 4.77
C VAL A 141 -8.78 4.18 4.95
N GLY A 142 -8.88 3.44 3.85
CA GLY A 142 -8.77 2.00 3.84
C GLY A 142 -7.46 1.58 3.16
N VAL A 143 -6.92 0.42 3.54
CA VAL A 143 -5.72 -0.13 2.89
C VAL A 143 -5.98 -1.58 2.51
N MET A 144 -5.54 -1.97 1.32
CA MET A 144 -5.48 -3.35 0.88
C MET A 144 -4.20 -3.59 0.07
N PHE A 145 -3.62 -4.76 0.19
CA PHE A 145 -2.47 -5.14 -0.64
C PHE A 145 -2.86 -5.28 -2.12
N GLY A 146 -1.87 -5.21 -2.99
CA GLY A 146 -2.12 -5.28 -4.43
C GLY A 146 -2.94 -6.49 -4.84
N PHE A 147 -2.64 -7.68 -4.32
CA PHE A 147 -3.41 -8.88 -4.66
C PHE A 147 -4.87 -8.81 -4.19
N GLU A 148 -5.11 -8.24 -3.01
CA GLU A 148 -6.46 -8.05 -2.44
C GLU A 148 -7.36 -7.15 -3.29
N ALA A 149 -6.76 -6.20 -4.04
CA ALA A 149 -7.51 -5.28 -4.91
C ALA A 149 -8.23 -5.97 -6.10
N HIS A 150 -7.93 -7.23 -6.38
CA HIS A 150 -8.63 -8.00 -7.42
C HIS A 150 -9.98 -8.55 -6.95
N PHE A 151 -10.24 -8.64 -5.64
CA PHE A 151 -11.39 -9.33 -5.08
C PHE A 151 -12.52 -8.37 -4.72
N ASP A 152 -13.72 -8.62 -5.24
CA ASP A 152 -14.91 -7.80 -4.99
C ASP A 152 -15.28 -7.70 -3.51
N VAL A 153 -15.04 -8.76 -2.74
CA VAL A 153 -15.30 -8.78 -1.30
C VAL A 153 -14.50 -7.71 -0.54
N CYS A 154 -13.27 -7.41 -0.98
CA CYS A 154 -12.44 -6.37 -0.37
C CYS A 154 -13.02 -4.97 -0.64
N TRP A 155 -13.48 -4.72 -1.86
CA TRP A 155 -14.13 -3.46 -2.22
C TRP A 155 -15.48 -3.29 -1.54
N ALA A 156 -16.30 -4.36 -1.46
CA ALA A 156 -17.53 -4.35 -0.70
C ALA A 156 -17.32 -4.05 0.79
N TYR A 157 -16.24 -4.59 1.38
CA TYR A 157 -15.83 -4.26 2.74
C TYR A 157 -15.50 -2.76 2.89
N MET A 158 -14.71 -2.18 1.97
CA MET A 158 -14.38 -0.75 1.98
C MET A 158 -15.63 0.13 1.82
N SER A 159 -16.53 -0.24 0.89
CA SER A 159 -17.81 0.44 0.68
C SER A 159 -18.69 0.40 1.93
N ALA A 160 -18.85 -0.78 2.56
CA ALA A 160 -19.62 -0.94 3.80
C ALA A 160 -19.09 -0.08 4.95
N LYS A 161 -17.80 0.12 5.00
CA LYS A 161 -17.12 0.97 5.99
C LYS A 161 -17.10 2.45 5.59
N LYS A 162 -17.65 2.83 4.43
CA LYS A 162 -17.70 4.22 3.90
C LYS A 162 -16.32 4.85 3.80
N VAL A 163 -15.37 4.12 3.23
CA VAL A 163 -14.01 4.60 2.98
C VAL A 163 -14.02 5.71 1.94
N ASP A 164 -13.16 6.70 2.09
CA ASP A 164 -13.02 7.86 1.19
C ASP A 164 -11.85 7.71 0.22
N ILE A 165 -10.80 7.03 0.68
CA ILE A 165 -9.61 6.71 -0.11
C ILE A 165 -9.12 5.30 0.22
N VAL A 166 -8.77 4.56 -0.82
CA VAL A 166 -8.15 3.23 -0.71
C VAL A 166 -6.69 3.32 -1.11
N LEU A 167 -5.80 2.93 -0.20
CA LEU A 167 -4.37 2.82 -0.46
C LEU A 167 -4.06 1.40 -0.90
N VAL A 168 -3.34 1.25 -2.01
CA VAL A 168 -3.02 -0.04 -2.62
C VAL A 168 -1.50 -0.14 -2.83
N PRO A 169 -0.72 -0.48 -1.78
CA PRO A 169 0.68 -0.85 -1.96
C PRO A 169 0.79 -2.10 -2.85
N THR A 170 1.73 -2.05 -3.80
CA THR A 170 1.93 -3.12 -4.78
C THR A 170 3.41 -3.43 -5.00
N ALA A 171 3.69 -4.63 -5.53
CA ALA A 171 4.96 -5.01 -6.14
C ALA A 171 4.66 -5.69 -7.48
N CYS A 172 4.37 -4.90 -8.51
CA CYS A 172 3.92 -5.41 -9.80
C CYS A 172 5.08 -5.53 -10.78
N THR A 173 5.10 -6.66 -11.46
CA THR A 173 6.04 -7.01 -12.51
C THR A 173 5.29 -7.33 -13.80
N PHE A 174 6.01 -7.77 -14.84
CA PHE A 174 5.47 -8.12 -16.15
C PHE A 174 4.74 -6.92 -16.82
N PHE A 175 4.12 -7.16 -17.95
CA PHE A 175 3.39 -6.11 -18.69
C PHE A 175 1.94 -6.01 -18.19
N SER A 176 1.76 -5.58 -16.94
CA SER A 176 0.44 -5.51 -16.30
C SER A 176 -0.08 -4.08 -16.06
N GLN A 177 0.64 -3.05 -16.54
CA GLN A 177 0.31 -1.65 -16.29
C GLN A 177 -1.12 -1.29 -16.71
N ALA A 178 -1.48 -1.60 -17.97
CA ALA A 178 -2.81 -1.28 -18.50
C ALA A 178 -3.92 -1.96 -17.68
N ARG A 179 -3.73 -3.25 -17.33
CA ARG A 179 -4.71 -3.99 -16.52
C ARG A 179 -4.90 -3.39 -15.13
N TRP A 180 -3.82 -2.92 -14.51
CA TRP A 180 -3.89 -2.24 -13.22
C TRP A 180 -4.61 -0.90 -13.32
N GLU A 181 -4.32 -0.12 -14.36
CA GLU A 181 -5.00 1.15 -14.59
C GLU A 181 -6.50 0.95 -14.79
N GLU A 182 -6.89 0.06 -15.70
CA GLU A 182 -8.30 -0.26 -15.97
C GLU A 182 -9.03 -0.73 -14.73
N LEU A 183 -8.44 -1.70 -13.99
CA LEU A 183 -9.01 -2.21 -12.74
C LEU A 183 -9.26 -1.08 -11.73
N LEU A 184 -8.23 -0.29 -11.43
CA LEU A 184 -8.32 0.70 -10.36
C LEU A 184 -9.17 1.92 -10.75
N LYS A 185 -9.22 2.30 -12.03
CA LYS A 185 -10.15 3.34 -12.53
C LYS A 185 -11.60 2.91 -12.34
N VAL A 186 -11.94 1.68 -12.73
CA VAL A 186 -13.29 1.12 -12.53
C VAL A 186 -13.62 1.06 -11.04
N ARG A 187 -12.71 0.59 -10.19
CA ARG A 187 -12.92 0.50 -8.74
C ARG A 187 -13.08 1.87 -8.08
N ALA A 188 -12.29 2.85 -8.45
CA ALA A 188 -12.41 4.22 -7.95
C ALA A 188 -13.80 4.81 -8.31
N PHE A 189 -14.22 4.68 -9.56
CA PHE A 189 -15.49 5.17 -10.06
C PHE A 189 -16.68 4.47 -9.41
N THR A 190 -16.73 3.13 -9.45
CA THR A 190 -17.89 2.36 -8.96
C THR A 190 -18.08 2.45 -7.45
N ASN A 191 -17.02 2.72 -6.70
CA ASN A 191 -17.07 2.93 -5.25
C ASN A 191 -17.07 4.41 -4.85
N ASN A 192 -16.96 5.35 -5.79
CA ASN A 192 -16.81 6.80 -5.57
C ASN A 192 -15.79 7.11 -4.47
N VAL A 193 -14.57 6.61 -4.65
CA VAL A 193 -13.43 6.78 -3.73
C VAL A 193 -12.18 7.20 -4.49
N TYR A 194 -11.26 7.87 -3.81
CA TYR A 194 -9.89 7.97 -4.31
C TYR A 194 -9.20 6.61 -4.23
N VAL A 195 -8.31 6.33 -5.17
CA VAL A 195 -7.41 5.17 -5.09
C VAL A 195 -5.97 5.64 -5.29
N LEU A 196 -5.11 5.39 -4.30
CA LEU A 196 -3.67 5.60 -4.42
C LEU A 196 -2.98 4.25 -4.53
N ARG A 197 -2.52 3.90 -5.73
CA ARG A 197 -1.63 2.77 -5.94
C ARG A 197 -0.18 3.23 -5.79
N VAL A 198 0.59 2.52 -4.95
CA VAL A 198 2.03 2.76 -4.79
C VAL A 198 2.77 1.48 -5.13
N ASN A 199 3.38 1.47 -6.30
CA ASN A 199 4.20 0.36 -6.75
C ASN A 199 5.68 0.59 -6.39
N ARG A 200 6.44 -0.49 -6.31
CA ARG A 200 7.89 -0.40 -6.18
C ARG A 200 8.57 -0.36 -7.55
N VAL A 201 9.85 0.01 -7.54
CA VAL A 201 10.80 -0.16 -8.66
C VAL A 201 11.92 -1.12 -8.28
N GLY A 202 12.88 -1.34 -9.18
CA GLY A 202 14.01 -2.23 -9.01
C GLY A 202 13.77 -3.61 -9.62
N SER A 203 14.63 -4.55 -9.31
CA SER A 203 14.58 -5.90 -9.89
C SER A 203 14.87 -6.97 -8.85
N HIS A 204 14.45 -8.18 -9.15
CA HIS A 204 14.90 -9.40 -8.52
C HIS A 204 15.54 -10.27 -9.61
N LYS A 205 16.70 -10.85 -9.32
CA LYS A 205 17.42 -11.74 -10.22
C LYS A 205 17.91 -12.97 -9.44
N SER A 206 17.59 -14.15 -9.96
CA SER A 206 18.15 -15.44 -9.56
C SER A 206 18.78 -16.11 -10.75
N GLU A 207 19.27 -17.34 -10.59
CA GLU A 207 19.85 -18.12 -11.71
C GLU A 207 18.82 -18.38 -12.82
N ASP A 208 17.56 -18.64 -12.43
CA ASP A 208 16.48 -19.05 -13.34
C ASP A 208 15.48 -17.94 -13.68
N GLU A 209 15.48 -16.82 -12.95
CA GLU A 209 14.44 -15.79 -13.07
C GLU A 209 15.00 -14.38 -13.00
N GLN A 210 14.47 -13.52 -13.86
CA GLN A 210 14.70 -12.08 -13.76
C GLN A 210 13.36 -11.34 -13.82
N TRP A 211 13.08 -10.55 -12.76
CA TRP A 211 11.85 -9.81 -12.62
C TRP A 211 12.17 -8.33 -12.43
N SER A 212 11.47 -7.48 -13.16
CA SER A 212 11.57 -6.03 -13.05
C SER A 212 10.27 -5.46 -12.51
N PHE A 213 10.37 -4.66 -11.46
CA PHE A 213 9.25 -3.91 -10.89
C PHE A 213 9.21 -2.55 -11.58
N TYR A 214 8.12 -2.25 -12.24
CA TYR A 214 8.08 -1.20 -13.25
C TYR A 214 7.64 0.18 -12.74
N GLY A 215 7.36 0.35 -11.44
CA GLY A 215 6.83 1.61 -10.91
C GLY A 215 5.39 1.87 -11.33
N ASP A 216 5.13 3.01 -11.96
CA ASP A 216 3.79 3.38 -12.44
C ASP A 216 2.79 3.56 -11.29
N SER A 217 3.24 4.16 -10.17
CA SER A 217 2.35 4.57 -9.08
C SER A 217 1.40 5.66 -9.55
N MET A 218 0.14 5.63 -9.08
CA MET A 218 -0.87 6.57 -9.55
C MET A 218 -1.90 6.94 -8.49
N LEU A 219 -2.36 8.18 -8.53
CA LEU A 219 -3.55 8.64 -7.82
C LEU A 219 -4.72 8.72 -8.78
N ILE A 220 -5.82 8.09 -8.43
CA ILE A 220 -7.06 8.05 -9.21
C ILE A 220 -8.16 8.78 -8.45
N SER A 221 -8.92 9.63 -9.14
CA SER A 221 -10.02 10.40 -8.59
C SER A 221 -11.27 9.53 -8.33
N PRO A 222 -12.25 9.99 -7.54
CA PRO A 222 -13.53 9.31 -7.37
C PRO A 222 -14.38 9.23 -8.65
N PHE A 223 -13.97 9.93 -9.71
CA PHE A 223 -14.56 9.85 -11.06
C PHE A 223 -13.90 8.78 -11.94
N GLY A 224 -12.86 8.08 -11.43
CA GLY A 224 -12.12 7.07 -12.20
C GLY A 224 -11.07 7.64 -13.14
N GLU A 225 -10.61 8.87 -12.92
CA GLU A 225 -9.61 9.54 -13.74
C GLU A 225 -8.24 9.51 -13.05
N VAL A 226 -7.17 9.26 -13.78
CA VAL A 226 -5.80 9.36 -13.27
C VAL A 226 -5.46 10.83 -13.08
N LYS A 227 -5.36 11.28 -11.82
CA LYS A 227 -4.99 12.66 -11.47
C LYS A 227 -3.50 12.90 -11.60
N ASN A 228 -2.71 11.91 -11.17
CA ASN A 228 -1.25 12.00 -11.19
C ASN A 228 -0.64 10.60 -11.29
N ARG A 229 0.54 10.52 -11.90
CA ARG A 229 1.23 9.25 -12.18
C ARG A 229 2.74 9.43 -12.13
N LEU A 230 3.44 8.47 -11.54
CA LEU A 230 4.90 8.37 -11.58
C LEU A 230 5.36 7.52 -12.77
N GLY A 231 6.60 7.70 -13.16
CA GLY A 231 7.25 6.96 -14.25
C GLY A 231 7.79 5.60 -13.82
N LYS A 232 8.95 5.24 -14.37
CA LYS A 232 9.61 3.93 -14.16
C LYS A 232 10.77 4.00 -13.18
N ASN A 233 11.10 5.19 -12.71
CA ASN A 233 12.27 5.44 -11.86
C ASN A 233 11.87 5.49 -10.37
N GLU A 234 12.89 5.63 -9.53
CA GLU A 234 12.70 6.00 -8.14
C GLU A 234 12.21 7.45 -8.07
N GLU A 235 10.99 7.64 -7.60
CA GLU A 235 10.29 8.93 -7.61
C GLU A 235 9.38 9.06 -6.39
N MET A 236 8.96 10.29 -6.11
CA MET A 236 7.91 10.59 -5.16
C MET A 236 6.82 11.45 -5.80
N MET A 237 5.59 11.28 -5.34
CA MET A 237 4.44 12.07 -5.73
C MET A 237 3.76 12.61 -4.49
N ILE A 238 3.56 13.93 -4.43
CA ILE A 238 2.73 14.57 -3.42
C ILE A 238 1.50 15.14 -4.11
N ASP A 239 0.32 14.82 -3.60
CA ASP A 239 -0.94 15.26 -4.17
C ASP A 239 -1.95 15.65 -3.10
N GLU A 240 -2.99 16.36 -3.47
CA GLU A 240 -4.02 16.85 -2.57
C GLU A 240 -5.34 16.09 -2.75
N LEU A 241 -5.95 15.75 -1.62
CA LEU A 241 -7.28 15.16 -1.56
C LEU A 241 -8.34 16.24 -1.30
N SER A 242 -9.43 16.20 -2.06
CA SER A 242 -10.54 17.13 -1.95
C SER A 242 -11.83 16.46 -1.48
N LYS A 243 -12.34 16.86 -0.30
CA LYS A 243 -13.66 16.42 0.16
C LYS A 243 -14.78 16.95 -0.75
N LYS A 244 -14.57 18.09 -1.40
CA LYS A 244 -15.53 18.64 -2.35
C LYS A 244 -15.66 17.72 -3.57
N GLU A 245 -14.53 17.34 -4.19
CA GLU A 245 -14.50 16.43 -5.33
C GLU A 245 -15.13 15.06 -4.98
N LEU A 246 -14.80 14.51 -3.81
CA LEU A 246 -15.39 13.27 -3.33
C LEU A 246 -16.92 13.36 -3.15
N SER A 247 -17.39 14.45 -2.56
CA SER A 247 -18.82 14.70 -2.36
C SER A 247 -19.55 14.89 -3.69
N GLU A 248 -18.92 15.59 -4.63
CA GLU A 248 -19.45 15.80 -5.97
C GLU A 248 -19.63 14.46 -6.71
N ALA A 249 -18.62 13.60 -6.73
CA ALA A 249 -18.71 12.28 -7.34
C ALA A 249 -19.84 11.43 -6.71
N ARG A 250 -19.95 11.43 -5.38
CA ARG A 250 -20.98 10.70 -4.66
C ARG A 250 -22.39 11.24 -4.89
N ASN A 251 -22.54 12.55 -5.04
CA ASN A 251 -23.83 13.18 -5.36
C ASN A 251 -24.25 12.95 -6.81
N THR A 252 -23.29 12.96 -7.73
CA THR A 252 -23.56 12.78 -9.16
C THR A 252 -23.94 11.33 -9.49
N TRP A 253 -23.23 10.36 -8.93
CA TRP A 253 -23.39 8.95 -9.32
C TRP A 253 -24.16 8.10 -8.30
N GLY A 254 -24.02 8.37 -7.02
CA GLY A 254 -24.82 7.79 -5.95
C GLY A 254 -24.75 6.26 -5.78
N PHE A 255 -23.71 5.59 -6.30
CA PHE A 255 -23.59 4.12 -6.28
C PHE A 255 -23.60 3.54 -4.87
N MET A 256 -22.85 4.14 -3.93
CA MET A 256 -22.80 3.69 -2.54
C MET A 256 -24.16 3.77 -1.83
N GLN A 257 -24.96 4.80 -2.11
CA GLN A 257 -26.30 4.94 -1.53
C GLN A 257 -27.27 3.88 -2.06
N ILE A 258 -27.12 3.52 -3.35
CA ILE A 258 -27.92 2.48 -3.98
C ILE A 258 -27.51 1.11 -3.41
N GLU A 259 -26.22 0.80 -3.38
CA GLU A 259 -25.68 -0.44 -2.83
C GLU A 259 -26.12 -0.68 -1.37
N ALA A 260 -26.11 0.36 -0.55
CA ALA A 260 -26.51 0.27 0.84
C ALA A 260 -27.97 -0.21 1.06
N LYS A 261 -28.86 -0.03 0.05
CA LYS A 261 -30.24 -0.51 0.11
C LYS A 261 -30.34 -2.03 -0.04
N PHE A 262 -29.34 -2.68 -0.62
CA PHE A 262 -29.32 -4.13 -0.87
C PHE A 262 -28.44 -4.91 0.11
N LYS A 263 -27.78 -4.23 1.05
CA LYS A 263 -27.04 -4.91 2.13
C LYS A 263 -28.06 -5.49 3.11
N ARG A 264 -28.15 -6.80 3.16
CA ARG A 264 -28.92 -7.58 4.12
C ARG A 264 -28.08 -7.84 5.37
#